data_873361940d08fcbfa727ad7b28ffff25
#
_entry.id   873361940d08fcbfa727ad7b28ffff25
#
_cell.length_a   1.000
_cell.length_b   1.000
_cell.length_c   1.000
_cell.angle_alpha   90.00
_cell.angle_beta   90.00
_cell.angle_gamma   90.00
#
_symmetry.space_group_name_H-M   'P 1'
#
loop_
_entity.id
_entity.type
_entity.pdbx_description
1 polymer ?
#
loop_
_entity_poly.entity_id
_entity_poly.type
_entity_poly.pdbx_seq_one_letter_code
_entity_poly.pdbx_strand_id
1 'polypeptide(L)'
;FFTGAVALGLIGGQLNHVFAAADTDVPESMTFSKGDYATNTDGAGYAMVKTPTGSLNYLISQSYKDSNGNYAYCLEAQRESPIGQTHEKGQLGTDAQYRLFKYGFTAHPASDTAYWNIAGLTNQEAWYASQLVSWVISGNLSWDQLVWQASRPGAFKDGIYAPYGQDAVNRVKAAATLVYNNVMNQKDTANTSFTISADGQTKENGYHKY
;
A
#
# COMPACT_ATOMS: atom_id res chain seq x y z
N PHE A 1 13.96 -13.00 13.64
CA PHE A 1 12.49 -12.87 13.44
C PHE A 1 12.17 -11.38 13.38
N PHE A 2 11.74 -10.91 12.23
CA PHE A 2 11.34 -9.51 12.03
C PHE A 2 9.86 -9.50 11.71
N THR A 3 9.08 -8.81 12.48
CA THR A 3 7.65 -8.61 12.27
C THR A 3 7.39 -7.42 11.37
N GLY A 4 6.47 -7.58 10.43
CA GLY A 4 6.14 -6.53 9.47
C GLY A 4 5.41 -5.36 10.12
N ALA A 5 5.70 -4.15 9.71
CA ALA A 5 4.94 -2.98 10.10
C ALA A 5 3.70 -2.82 9.18
N VAL A 6 2.54 -2.58 9.77
CA VAL A 6 1.29 -2.34 9.04
C VAL A 6 0.77 -0.95 9.39
N ALA A 7 0.54 -0.12 8.39
CA ALA A 7 -0.05 1.18 8.60
C ALA A 7 -1.58 1.08 8.57
N LEU A 8 -2.23 1.60 9.58
CA LEU A 8 -3.68 1.59 9.75
C LEU A 8 -4.26 2.96 9.49
N GLY A 9 -5.21 3.01 8.57
CA GLY A 9 -6.10 4.15 8.42
C GLY A 9 -7.49 3.76 8.91
N LEU A 10 -7.97 4.40 9.96
CA LEU A 10 -9.36 4.29 10.38
C LEU A 10 -10.20 5.23 9.54
N ILE A 11 -11.06 4.70 8.69
CA ILE A 11 -12.07 5.48 7.97
C ILE A 11 -13.44 4.96 8.40
N GLY A 12 -14.04 5.64 9.35
CA GLY A 12 -15.47 5.54 9.61
C GLY A 12 -16.23 6.27 8.49
N GLY A 13 -17.21 5.59 7.90
CA GLY A 13 -17.93 6.11 6.73
C GLY A 13 -18.57 7.47 6.96
N GLN A 14 -18.09 8.42 6.26
CA GLN A 14 -18.73 9.54 5.54
C GLN A 14 -17.64 10.43 4.95
N LEU A 15 -17.79 10.73 3.70
CA LEU A 15 -16.96 11.60 2.85
C LEU A 15 -16.78 12.99 3.48
N ASN A 16 -15.81 13.25 4.30
CA ASN A 16 -15.25 14.56 4.57
C ASN A 16 -14.24 14.65 5.72
N HIS A 17 -13.92 13.57 6.42
CA HIS A 17 -12.96 13.65 7.51
C HIS A 17 -11.98 12.47 7.44
N VAL A 18 -10.74 12.75 7.03
CA VAL A 18 -9.63 11.88 7.39
C VAL A 18 -9.41 12.09 8.88
N PHE A 19 -10.01 11.26 9.70
CA PHE A 19 -9.73 11.26 11.12
C PHE A 19 -8.42 10.52 11.34
N ALA A 20 -7.40 11.25 11.75
CA ALA A 20 -6.45 10.64 12.65
C ALA A 20 -7.24 10.32 13.92
N ALA A 21 -7.53 9.06 14.17
CA ALA A 21 -8.09 8.65 15.45
C ALA A 21 -7.17 9.15 16.57
N ALA A 22 -7.74 9.60 17.67
CA ALA A 22 -6.93 9.88 18.85
C ALA A 22 -6.16 8.60 19.21
N ASP A 23 -4.97 8.71 19.77
CA ASP A 23 -4.15 7.55 20.14
C ASP A 23 -4.92 6.55 21.04
N THR A 24 -5.88 7.05 21.81
CA THR A 24 -6.79 6.27 22.64
C THR A 24 -7.81 5.43 21.85
N ASP A 25 -8.06 5.76 20.59
CA ASP A 25 -9.05 5.08 19.76
C ASP A 25 -8.46 3.92 18.96
N VAL A 26 -7.14 3.78 18.97
CA VAL A 26 -6.43 2.66 18.34
C VAL A 26 -6.27 1.54 19.35
N PRO A 27 -6.76 0.33 19.08
CA PRO A 27 -6.59 -0.82 19.97
C PRO A 27 -5.12 -1.08 20.27
N GLU A 28 -4.82 -1.56 21.48
CA GLU A 28 -3.46 -1.93 21.89
C GLU A 28 -2.89 -3.10 21.07
N SER A 29 -3.76 -3.92 20.51
CA SER A 29 -3.36 -4.97 19.57
C SER A 29 -4.44 -5.18 18.51
N MET A 30 -4.04 -5.71 17.35
CA MET A 30 -4.91 -5.89 16.21
C MET A 30 -4.54 -7.13 15.42
N THR A 31 -5.55 -7.84 14.93
CA THR A 31 -5.38 -8.97 14.02
C THR A 31 -5.85 -8.59 12.63
N PHE A 32 -5.09 -8.98 11.61
CA PHE A 32 -5.43 -8.71 10.23
C PHE A 32 -6.03 -9.93 9.55
N SER A 33 -7.04 -9.69 8.74
CA SER A 33 -7.65 -10.63 7.83
C SER A 33 -7.28 -10.30 6.38
N LYS A 34 -7.50 -11.28 5.50
CA LYS A 34 -7.40 -11.07 4.06
C LYS A 34 -8.46 -10.05 3.61
N GLY A 35 -8.02 -9.04 2.87
CA GLY A 35 -8.91 -8.08 2.22
C GLY A 35 -9.43 -8.58 0.87
N ASP A 36 -10.17 -7.72 0.16
CA ASP A 36 -10.92 -8.10 -1.04
C ASP A 36 -10.06 -8.13 -2.31
N TYR A 37 -8.86 -7.55 -2.28
CA TYR A 37 -8.03 -7.36 -3.47
C TYR A 37 -6.72 -8.12 -3.35
N ALA A 38 -6.33 -8.76 -4.44
CA ALA A 38 -5.06 -9.42 -4.57
C ALA A 38 -4.57 -9.30 -6.01
N THR A 39 -3.26 -9.28 -6.21
CA THR A 39 -2.69 -9.54 -7.51
C THR A 39 -2.84 -11.02 -7.87
N ASN A 40 -2.69 -11.35 -9.14
CA ASN A 40 -2.93 -12.69 -9.65
C ASN A 40 -2.16 -13.75 -8.85
N THR A 41 -2.84 -14.85 -8.53
CA THR A 41 -2.29 -16.02 -7.84
C THR A 41 -1.15 -16.69 -8.60
N ASP A 42 -1.02 -16.45 -9.90
CA ASP A 42 0.06 -16.97 -10.76
C ASP A 42 1.37 -16.18 -10.63
N GLY A 43 1.48 -15.32 -9.63
CA GLY A 43 2.70 -14.58 -9.32
C GLY A 43 2.92 -13.34 -10.19
N ALA A 44 1.87 -12.75 -10.72
CA ALA A 44 1.93 -11.52 -11.52
C ALA A 44 1.28 -10.33 -10.82
N GLY A 45 1.84 -9.14 -11.05
CA GLY A 45 1.29 -7.84 -10.65
C GLY A 45 1.16 -6.92 -11.84
N TYR A 46 0.62 -5.72 -11.62
CA TYR A 46 0.52 -4.67 -12.64
C TYR A 46 1.84 -3.92 -12.86
N ALA A 47 2.78 -4.07 -11.93
CA ALA A 47 4.11 -3.48 -12.01
C ALA A 47 5.18 -4.53 -11.73
N MET A 48 6.38 -4.26 -12.22
CA MET A 48 7.58 -5.05 -11.95
C MET A 48 8.65 -4.15 -11.33
N VAL A 49 9.58 -4.77 -10.63
CA VAL A 49 10.79 -4.13 -10.14
C VAL A 49 12.00 -4.66 -10.90
N LYS A 50 12.89 -3.76 -11.29
CA LYS A 50 14.19 -4.13 -11.85
C LYS A 50 15.16 -4.43 -10.72
N THR A 51 15.64 -5.66 -10.68
CA THR A 51 16.66 -6.08 -9.71
C THR A 51 18.03 -5.48 -10.05
N PRO A 52 18.99 -5.46 -9.10
CA PRO A 52 20.36 -5.03 -9.38
C PRO A 52 21.06 -5.84 -10.49
N THR A 53 20.65 -7.10 -10.69
CA THR A 53 21.15 -7.96 -11.77
C THR A 53 20.46 -7.73 -13.11
N GLY A 54 19.50 -6.80 -13.17
CA GLY A 54 18.76 -6.46 -14.38
C GLY A 54 17.53 -7.29 -14.66
N SER A 55 17.26 -8.32 -13.86
CA SER A 55 16.04 -9.13 -13.97
C SER A 55 14.79 -8.34 -13.61
N LEU A 56 13.65 -8.68 -14.21
CA LEU A 56 12.35 -8.09 -13.90
C LEU A 56 11.54 -9.07 -13.05
N ASN A 57 11.11 -8.63 -11.89
CA ASN A 57 10.23 -9.39 -11.02
C ASN A 57 8.89 -8.67 -10.83
N TYR A 58 7.78 -9.39 -10.95
CA TYR A 58 6.47 -8.84 -10.62
C TYR A 58 6.37 -8.51 -9.14
N LEU A 59 5.78 -7.37 -8.86
CA LEU A 59 5.37 -6.98 -7.51
C LEU A 59 3.97 -7.53 -7.27
N ILE A 60 3.89 -8.55 -6.42
CA ILE A 60 2.62 -9.16 -6.02
C ILE A 60 2.21 -8.65 -4.65
N SER A 61 0.92 -8.53 -4.39
CA SER A 61 0.41 -8.10 -3.11
C SER A 61 -0.99 -8.66 -2.83
N GLN A 62 -1.32 -8.69 -1.56
CA GLN A 62 -2.64 -8.99 -1.02
C GLN A 62 -3.08 -7.83 -0.15
N SER A 63 -4.33 -7.40 -0.26
CA SER A 63 -4.91 -6.42 0.65
C SER A 63 -5.23 -7.04 2.00
N TYR A 64 -5.19 -6.21 3.03
CA TYR A 64 -5.47 -6.59 4.41
C TYR A 64 -6.58 -5.73 4.97
N LYS A 65 -7.33 -6.29 5.90
CA LYS A 65 -8.35 -5.58 6.70
C LYS A 65 -8.10 -5.83 8.17
N ASP A 66 -8.31 -4.80 8.98
CA ASP A 66 -8.34 -4.91 10.43
C ASP A 66 -9.65 -5.57 10.91
N SER A 67 -9.78 -5.77 12.21
CA SER A 67 -10.99 -6.33 12.84
C SER A 67 -12.24 -5.48 12.65
N ASN A 68 -12.10 -4.21 12.28
CA ASN A 68 -13.20 -3.29 11.99
C ASN A 68 -13.53 -3.23 10.49
N GLY A 69 -12.80 -3.96 9.66
CA GLY A 69 -13.00 -4.00 8.22
C GLY A 69 -12.29 -2.89 7.45
N ASN A 70 -11.45 -2.07 8.09
CA ASN A 70 -10.69 -1.03 7.42
C ASN A 70 -9.50 -1.62 6.67
N TYR A 71 -9.18 -1.05 5.51
CA TYR A 71 -8.01 -1.48 4.75
C TYR A 71 -6.71 -1.00 5.38
N ALA A 72 -5.71 -1.88 5.35
CA ALA A 72 -4.34 -1.61 5.76
C ALA A 72 -3.38 -1.77 4.58
N TYR A 73 -2.30 -0.98 4.58
CA TYR A 73 -1.20 -1.11 3.63
C TYR A 73 -0.03 -1.86 4.27
N CYS A 74 0.56 -2.78 3.51
CA CYS A 74 1.81 -3.41 3.88
C CYS A 74 2.95 -2.40 3.65
N LEU A 75 3.81 -2.21 4.65
CA LEU A 75 4.95 -1.30 4.56
C LEU A 75 6.21 -1.97 4.01
N GLU A 76 6.26 -3.30 3.98
CA GLU A 76 7.44 -4.06 3.57
C GLU A 76 7.12 -5.03 2.42
N ALA A 77 7.72 -4.81 1.26
CA ALA A 77 7.42 -5.53 0.02
C ALA A 77 7.79 -7.02 0.02
N GLN A 78 8.63 -7.48 0.96
CA GLN A 78 9.18 -8.85 0.98
C GLN A 78 8.85 -9.62 2.26
N ARG A 79 7.86 -9.15 3.02
CA ARG A 79 7.45 -9.78 4.27
C ARG A 79 6.37 -10.81 4.09
N GLU A 80 6.37 -11.76 5.03
CA GLU A 80 5.27 -12.69 5.17
C GLU A 80 3.95 -11.97 5.45
N SER A 81 2.86 -12.58 5.04
CA SER A 81 1.52 -12.04 5.25
C SER A 81 1.19 -11.89 6.74
N PRO A 82 0.67 -10.75 7.19
CA PRO A 82 0.25 -10.54 8.57
C PRO A 82 -1.07 -11.27 8.92
N ILE A 83 -1.66 -12.01 8.00
CA ILE A 83 -2.96 -12.66 8.20
C ILE A 83 -2.90 -13.66 9.34
N GLY A 84 -3.85 -13.51 10.28
CA GLY A 84 -3.94 -14.39 11.45
C GLY A 84 -2.90 -14.13 12.54
N GLN A 85 -2.01 -13.15 12.34
CA GLN A 85 -1.07 -12.71 13.37
C GLN A 85 -1.66 -11.54 14.15
N THR A 86 -1.38 -11.48 15.45
CA THR A 86 -1.70 -10.33 16.29
C THR A 86 -0.54 -9.37 16.28
N HIS A 87 -0.81 -8.12 16.00
CA HIS A 87 0.16 -7.04 15.97
C HIS A 87 -0.15 -6.05 17.08
N GLU A 88 0.87 -5.68 17.80
CA GLU A 88 0.78 -4.69 18.87
C GLU A 88 0.71 -3.28 18.28
N LYS A 89 0.07 -2.38 19.01
CA LYS A 89 0.04 -0.96 18.68
C LYS A 89 1.46 -0.41 18.64
N GLY A 90 1.82 0.14 17.53
CA GLY A 90 3.12 0.76 17.32
C GLY A 90 3.08 2.28 17.45
N GLN A 91 3.90 2.96 16.65
CA GLN A 91 4.08 4.40 16.73
C GLN A 91 3.32 5.20 15.71
N LEU A 92 3.39 6.53 15.92
CA LEU A 92 2.99 7.53 14.95
C LEU A 92 3.66 7.29 13.60
N GLY A 93 2.85 7.21 12.55
CA GLY A 93 3.33 7.16 11.19
C GLY A 93 4.01 8.46 10.77
N THR A 94 4.71 8.41 9.65
CA THR A 94 5.27 9.60 9.02
C THR A 94 4.16 10.42 8.35
N ASP A 95 4.44 11.70 8.09
CA ASP A 95 3.53 12.55 7.31
C ASP A 95 3.25 11.97 5.91
N ALA A 96 4.21 11.29 5.30
CA ALA A 96 4.04 10.62 4.02
C ALA A 96 3.02 9.47 4.12
N GLN A 97 3.08 8.67 5.19
CA GLN A 97 2.10 7.61 5.44
C GLN A 97 0.70 8.17 5.73
N TYR A 98 0.61 9.25 6.51
CA TYR A 98 -0.65 9.97 6.71
C TYR A 98 -1.25 10.44 5.38
N ARG A 99 -0.42 11.07 4.52
CA ARG A 99 -0.85 11.50 3.19
C ARG A 99 -1.25 10.34 2.28
N LEU A 100 -0.61 9.18 2.41
CA LEU A 100 -1.03 7.97 1.69
C LEU A 100 -2.47 7.56 2.04
N PHE A 101 -2.84 7.59 3.31
CA PHE A 101 -4.23 7.32 3.71
C PHE A 101 -5.19 8.39 3.21
N LYS A 102 -4.78 9.64 3.21
CA LYS A 102 -5.59 10.78 2.77
C LYS A 102 -5.79 10.82 1.25
N TYR A 103 -4.80 10.40 0.47
CA TYR A 103 -4.78 10.52 -0.99
C TYR A 103 -4.78 9.18 -1.72
N GLY A 104 -4.77 8.07 -1.01
CA GLY A 104 -4.82 6.73 -1.58
C GLY A 104 -6.21 6.13 -1.62
N PHE A 105 -6.25 4.86 -2.00
CA PHE A 105 -7.48 4.09 -2.13
C PHE A 105 -8.37 4.09 -0.88
N THR A 106 -7.79 4.13 0.30
CA THR A 106 -8.55 4.12 1.57
C THR A 106 -9.49 5.30 1.69
N ALA A 107 -9.11 6.48 1.22
CA ALA A 107 -9.97 7.67 1.19
C ALA A 107 -10.75 7.80 -0.14
N HIS A 108 -10.19 7.31 -1.24
CA HIS A 108 -10.72 7.48 -2.58
C HIS A 108 -10.90 6.11 -3.26
N PRO A 109 -12.04 5.42 -3.11
CA PRO A 109 -12.32 4.22 -3.90
C PRO A 109 -12.38 4.58 -5.40
N ALA A 110 -12.25 3.60 -6.29
CA ALA A 110 -12.24 3.86 -7.74
C ALA A 110 -13.52 4.52 -8.27
N SER A 111 -14.62 4.41 -7.51
CA SER A 111 -15.87 5.13 -7.81
C SER A 111 -15.78 6.65 -7.62
N ASP A 112 -14.77 7.16 -6.93
CA ASP A 112 -14.46 8.59 -6.87
C ASP A 112 -13.78 9.05 -8.17
N THR A 113 -14.57 9.08 -9.24
CA THR A 113 -14.08 9.41 -10.58
C THR A 113 -13.62 10.87 -10.69
N ALA A 114 -14.12 11.75 -9.84
CA ALA A 114 -13.69 13.16 -9.82
C ALA A 114 -12.25 13.29 -9.28
N TYR A 115 -11.88 12.46 -8.30
CA TYR A 115 -10.53 12.42 -7.78
C TYR A 115 -9.55 11.75 -8.75
N TRP A 116 -9.87 10.53 -9.17
CA TRP A 116 -8.96 9.74 -10.00
C TRP A 116 -8.82 10.28 -11.42
N ASN A 117 -9.91 10.70 -12.02
CA ASN A 117 -9.98 11.10 -13.44
C ASN A 117 -9.31 10.09 -14.39
N ILE A 118 -9.49 8.81 -14.12
CA ILE A 118 -8.93 7.68 -14.88
C ILE A 118 -10.09 6.78 -15.32
N ALA A 119 -10.40 6.78 -16.61
CA ALA A 119 -11.49 5.98 -17.14
C ALA A 119 -11.25 4.48 -16.95
N GLY A 120 -12.24 3.76 -16.44
CA GLY A 120 -12.19 2.31 -16.26
C GLY A 120 -11.29 1.83 -15.13
N LEU A 121 -10.81 2.71 -14.24
CA LEU A 121 -10.07 2.33 -13.05
C LEU A 121 -10.95 1.44 -12.16
N THR A 122 -10.41 0.31 -11.71
CA THR A 122 -11.07 -0.59 -10.76
C THR A 122 -10.56 -0.38 -9.34
N ASN A 123 -11.35 -0.81 -8.33
CA ASN A 123 -10.91 -0.77 -6.92
C ASN A 123 -9.62 -1.55 -6.69
N GLN A 124 -9.45 -2.69 -7.35
CA GLN A 124 -8.22 -3.47 -7.26
C GLN A 124 -7.01 -2.70 -7.80
N GLU A 125 -7.17 -2.00 -8.92
CA GLU A 125 -6.12 -1.18 -9.52
C GLU A 125 -5.78 0.03 -8.64
N ALA A 126 -6.78 0.73 -8.10
CA ALA A 126 -6.60 1.87 -7.21
C ALA A 126 -5.92 1.46 -5.89
N TRP A 127 -6.37 0.33 -5.31
CA TRP A 127 -5.72 -0.24 -4.13
C TRP A 127 -4.27 -0.61 -4.40
N TYR A 128 -4.00 -1.34 -5.49
CA TYR A 128 -2.65 -1.78 -5.82
C TYR A 128 -1.71 -0.59 -6.10
N ALA A 129 -2.21 0.44 -6.77
CA ALA A 129 -1.48 1.68 -6.99
C ALA A 129 -1.05 2.33 -5.67
N SER A 130 -1.95 2.40 -4.69
CA SER A 130 -1.67 2.94 -3.36
C SER A 130 -0.70 2.05 -2.58
N GLN A 131 -0.81 0.72 -2.72
CA GLN A 131 0.12 -0.22 -2.10
C GLN A 131 1.55 -0.07 -2.65
N LEU A 132 1.72 0.18 -3.95
CA LEU A 132 3.04 0.48 -4.53
C LEU A 132 3.65 1.74 -3.92
N VAL A 133 2.84 2.80 -3.75
CA VAL A 133 3.30 4.04 -3.10
C VAL A 133 3.68 3.79 -1.64
N SER A 134 2.95 2.93 -0.92
CA SER A 134 3.31 2.52 0.44
C SER A 134 4.72 1.98 0.52
N TRP A 135 5.10 1.07 -0.38
CA TRP A 135 6.44 0.49 -0.41
C TRP A 135 7.52 1.51 -0.80
N VAL A 136 7.20 2.45 -1.68
CA VAL A 136 8.16 3.51 -2.07
C VAL A 136 8.43 4.45 -0.88
N ILE A 137 7.39 4.95 -0.21
CA ILE A 137 7.58 5.89 0.92
C ILE A 137 8.15 5.23 2.17
N SER A 138 8.05 3.90 2.27
CA SER A 138 8.67 3.12 3.34
C SER A 138 10.12 2.70 3.01
N GLY A 139 10.65 3.11 1.86
CA GLY A 139 12.05 2.85 1.47
C GLY A 139 12.33 1.43 0.96
N ASN A 140 11.30 0.60 0.76
CA ASN A 140 11.47 -0.76 0.22
C ASN A 140 11.76 -0.76 -1.28
N LEU A 141 11.26 0.23 -1.98
CA LEU A 141 11.38 0.40 -3.42
C LEU A 141 11.77 1.85 -3.73
N SER A 142 12.51 2.05 -4.80
CA SER A 142 12.65 3.36 -5.41
C SER A 142 11.61 3.50 -6.52
N TRP A 143 11.03 4.70 -6.69
CA TRP A 143 10.08 4.97 -7.76
C TRP A 143 10.66 4.64 -9.14
N ASP A 144 11.93 4.94 -9.35
CA ASP A 144 12.64 4.71 -10.63
C ASP A 144 12.92 3.23 -10.91
N GLN A 145 12.78 2.35 -9.93
CA GLN A 145 12.90 0.91 -10.13
C GLN A 145 11.63 0.28 -10.68
N LEU A 146 10.51 1.00 -10.66
CA LEU A 146 9.22 0.49 -11.14
C LEU A 146 9.19 0.41 -12.66
N VAL A 147 8.84 -0.74 -13.19
CA VAL A 147 8.71 -1.00 -14.61
C VAL A 147 7.25 -1.26 -14.96
N TRP A 148 6.71 -0.45 -15.85
CA TRP A 148 5.30 -0.37 -16.20
C TRP A 148 5.02 -1.04 -17.56
N GLN A 149 5.17 -2.35 -17.60
CA GLN A 149 4.85 -3.14 -18.79
C GLN A 149 4.09 -4.40 -18.41
N ALA A 150 3.11 -4.77 -19.21
CA ALA A 150 2.26 -5.91 -18.97
C ALA A 150 2.98 -7.24 -19.21
N SER A 151 3.93 -7.28 -20.15
CA SER A 151 4.60 -8.50 -20.56
C SER A 151 5.95 -8.68 -19.89
N ARG A 152 6.23 -9.91 -19.44
CA ARG A 152 7.54 -10.33 -18.94
C ARG A 152 8.17 -11.30 -19.92
N PRO A 153 9.33 -11.00 -20.52
CA PRO A 153 10.05 -11.96 -21.36
C PRO A 153 10.53 -13.19 -20.58
N GLY A 154 10.41 -14.36 -21.15
CA GLY A 154 11.08 -15.58 -20.67
C GLY A 154 10.51 -16.26 -19.43
N ALA A 155 9.33 -15.85 -18.94
CA ALA A 155 8.74 -16.48 -17.75
C ALA A 155 8.00 -17.79 -18.03
N PHE A 156 7.56 -18.03 -19.27
CA PHE A 156 6.80 -19.21 -19.69
C PHE A 156 7.28 -19.74 -21.04
N LYS A 157 6.88 -20.97 -21.34
CA LYS A 157 7.31 -21.73 -22.52
C LYS A 157 7.11 -21.02 -23.86
N ASP A 158 6.20 -20.03 -23.90
CA ASP A 158 5.86 -19.26 -25.10
C ASP A 158 6.42 -17.82 -25.08
N GLY A 159 7.29 -17.49 -24.15
CA GLY A 159 8.10 -16.28 -24.16
C GLY A 159 7.46 -15.00 -23.63
N ILE A 160 6.13 -14.91 -23.50
CA ILE A 160 5.44 -13.70 -23.02
C ILE A 160 4.36 -14.09 -22.03
N TYR A 161 4.42 -13.49 -20.85
CA TYR A 161 3.36 -13.57 -19.84
C TYR A 161 2.83 -12.19 -19.54
N ALA A 162 1.54 -11.98 -19.75
CA ALA A 162 0.87 -10.70 -19.54
C ALA A 162 -0.53 -10.95 -18.97
N PRO A 163 -0.64 -11.29 -17.67
CA PRO A 163 -1.93 -11.62 -17.03
C PRO A 163 -2.88 -10.45 -16.97
N TYR A 164 -2.33 -9.24 -16.94
CA TYR A 164 -3.06 -7.98 -17.03
C TYR A 164 -2.69 -7.29 -18.35
N GLY A 165 -3.67 -6.81 -19.10
CA GLY A 165 -3.41 -6.06 -20.32
C GLY A 165 -2.66 -4.74 -20.06
N GLN A 166 -1.99 -4.21 -21.09
CA GLN A 166 -1.24 -2.95 -20.98
C GLN A 166 -2.12 -1.76 -20.55
N ASP A 167 -3.40 -1.77 -20.90
CA ASP A 167 -4.33 -0.71 -20.48
C ASP A 167 -4.54 -0.72 -18.96
N ALA A 168 -4.65 -1.88 -18.34
CA ALA A 168 -4.73 -2.00 -16.88
C ALA A 168 -3.42 -1.53 -16.20
N VAL A 169 -2.28 -1.89 -16.74
CA VAL A 169 -0.97 -1.40 -16.26
C VAL A 169 -0.88 0.12 -16.39
N ASN A 170 -1.36 0.69 -17.49
CA ASN A 170 -1.36 2.15 -17.71
C ASN A 170 -2.28 2.86 -16.70
N ARG A 171 -3.46 2.30 -16.38
CA ARG A 171 -4.35 2.86 -15.35
C ARG A 171 -3.70 2.81 -13.96
N VAL A 172 -3.08 1.70 -13.60
CA VAL A 172 -2.36 1.57 -12.33
C VAL A 172 -1.20 2.55 -12.25
N LYS A 173 -0.43 2.71 -13.33
CA LYS A 173 0.65 3.72 -13.40
C LYS A 173 0.12 5.12 -13.18
N ALA A 174 -0.97 5.49 -13.85
CA ALA A 174 -1.58 6.80 -13.70
C ALA A 174 -2.07 7.03 -12.26
N ALA A 175 -2.76 6.05 -11.67
CA ALA A 175 -3.23 6.10 -10.30
C ALA A 175 -2.07 6.19 -9.29
N ALA A 176 -1.05 5.36 -9.45
CA ALA A 176 0.14 5.40 -8.58
C ALA A 176 0.88 6.73 -8.69
N THR A 177 1.00 7.28 -9.90
CA THR A 177 1.61 8.60 -10.12
C THR A 177 0.83 9.72 -9.42
N LEU A 178 -0.50 9.68 -9.50
CA LEU A 178 -1.36 10.66 -8.82
C LEU A 178 -1.18 10.59 -7.30
N VAL A 179 -1.26 9.39 -6.71
CA VAL A 179 -1.09 9.19 -5.27
C VAL A 179 0.31 9.60 -4.84
N TYR A 180 1.35 9.15 -5.55
CA TYR A 180 2.74 9.47 -5.24
C TYR A 180 2.98 10.98 -5.25
N ASN A 181 2.51 11.68 -6.27
CA ASN A 181 2.65 13.14 -6.35
C ASN A 181 1.93 13.85 -5.21
N ASN A 182 0.73 13.43 -4.84
CA ASN A 182 0.01 13.99 -3.70
C ASN A 182 0.75 13.72 -2.39
N VAL A 183 1.23 12.50 -2.18
CA VAL A 183 2.00 12.13 -0.97
C VAL A 183 3.28 12.93 -0.83
N MET A 184 3.99 13.16 -1.93
CA MET A 184 5.30 13.83 -1.90
C MET A 184 5.21 15.36 -1.90
N ASN A 185 4.19 15.95 -2.53
CA ASN A 185 4.13 17.39 -2.77
C ASN A 185 3.16 18.12 -1.83
N GLN A 186 2.18 17.43 -1.23
CA GLN A 186 1.29 18.06 -0.26
C GLN A 186 2.01 18.30 1.06
N LYS A 187 1.55 19.30 1.80
CA LYS A 187 2.14 19.71 3.08
C LYS A 187 1.32 19.29 4.30
N ASP A 188 0.30 18.47 4.07
CA ASP A 188 -0.51 17.97 5.18
C ASP A 188 0.36 17.14 6.13
N THR A 189 0.20 17.44 7.41
CA THR A 189 0.86 16.72 8.50
C THR A 189 -0.18 16.00 9.34
N ALA A 190 0.21 14.89 9.94
CA ALA A 190 -0.63 14.24 10.95
C ALA A 190 -0.72 15.15 12.18
N ASN A 191 -1.85 15.79 12.39
CA ASN A 191 -2.03 16.71 13.51
C ASN A 191 -2.07 16.01 14.88
N THR A 192 -2.33 14.72 14.92
CA THR A 192 -2.26 13.86 16.12
C THR A 192 -2.24 12.38 15.71
N SER A 193 -1.57 11.54 16.47
CA SER A 193 -1.72 10.09 16.60
C SER A 193 -2.18 9.30 15.35
N PHE A 194 -1.48 9.41 14.26
CA PHE A 194 -1.46 8.39 13.24
C PHE A 194 -0.58 7.26 13.75
N THR A 195 -1.14 6.08 13.94
CA THR A 195 -0.42 4.97 14.58
C THR A 195 -0.01 3.91 13.58
N ILE A 196 1.24 3.48 13.65
CA ILE A 196 1.76 2.29 12.96
C ILE A 196 1.87 1.19 14.01
N SER A 197 1.33 0.02 13.74
CA SER A 197 1.62 -1.14 14.58
C SER A 197 3.01 -1.68 14.25
N ALA A 198 3.81 -1.89 15.28
CA ALA A 198 5.17 -2.38 15.14
C ALA A 198 5.44 -3.42 16.22
N ASP A 199 5.41 -4.68 15.83
CA ASP A 199 5.72 -5.79 16.73
C ASP A 199 7.23 -5.90 16.99
N GLY A 200 7.60 -6.08 18.25
CA GLY A 200 8.96 -6.41 18.66
C GLY A 200 9.98 -5.28 18.55
N GLN A 201 9.54 -4.03 18.48
CA GLN A 201 10.44 -2.89 18.32
C GLN A 201 10.74 -2.16 19.63
N THR A 202 11.97 -1.68 19.76
CA THR A 202 12.37 -0.81 20.86
C THR A 202 12.19 0.65 20.50
N LYS A 203 11.65 1.43 21.42
CA LYS A 203 11.56 2.91 21.27
C LYS A 203 12.95 3.51 21.42
N GLU A 204 13.37 4.29 20.44
CA GLU A 204 14.56 5.13 20.55
C GLU A 204 14.17 6.57 20.21
N ASN A 205 14.37 7.51 21.12
CA ASN A 205 14.02 8.94 20.98
C ASN A 205 12.54 9.22 20.60
N GLY A 206 11.62 8.37 21.11
CA GLY A 206 10.20 8.50 20.78
C GLY A 206 9.79 7.84 19.46
N TYR A 207 10.71 7.24 18.71
CA TYR A 207 10.45 6.51 17.46
C TYR A 207 10.83 5.04 17.61
N HIS A 208 10.08 4.15 16.95
CA HIS A 208 10.51 2.76 16.85
C HIS A 208 11.60 2.64 15.80
N LYS A 209 12.65 1.92 16.13
CA LYS A 209 13.71 1.60 15.20
C LYS A 209 13.30 0.35 14.41
N TYR A 210 13.23 0.46 13.11
CA TYR A 210 12.96 -0.64 12.21
C TYR A 210 14.24 -1.39 11.86
#